data_e1a239e66efb92ff16cbff1c4f49354a
#
_entry.id   e1a239e66efb92ff16cbff1c4f49354a
#
_cell.length_a   1.000
_cell.length_b   1.000
_cell.length_c   1.000
_cell.angle_alpha   90.00
_cell.angle_beta   90.00
_cell.angle_gamma   90.00
#
_symmetry.space_group_name_H-M   'P 1'
#
loop_
_entity.id
_entity.type
_entity.pdbx_description
1 polymer ?
#
loop_
_entity_poly.entity_id
_entity_poly.type
_entity_poly.pdbx_seq_one_letter_code
_entity_poly.pdbx_strand_id
1 'polypeptide(L)'
;MEKEVGSPRLLFENLDLTPVHSILWKGLHREGAGKPVAYDPVWDLRALMLRQLLQIPYVKDLVKRLRRDPCLRGLCGYGDRAPCEAHFSQMKRRIGADGFRMVEVYLRREALRVRQSQPLAAVGLIQAAAVDGTDLPAWSSRDPHDTRKGLGDPEARVGRSDKGWYLGYQSLFLVDIEGFPLGHVEAPANVNEKKLLEPLLDKVLGENLEIELVAADSQQESPTVFQSFEEKKIKHVIPYRRLKGRENPPDVLTIKDRIDVEGPEYLRCIYKRLKAMSESLNGRVKTRLAYSRFTWQGLDNASIHVAIIFCIMYAAVIAAYRIGRPKLKYSIAYFA
;
A
#
# COMPACT_ATOMS: atom_id res chain seq x y z
N MET A 1 -12.24 34.19 -5.80
CA MET A 1 -11.71 33.00 -5.14
C MET A 1 -10.89 32.24 -6.16
N GLU A 2 -9.59 32.46 -6.19
CA GLU A 2 -8.69 31.61 -6.98
C GLU A 2 -8.82 30.19 -6.47
N LYS A 3 -9.07 29.26 -7.37
CA LYS A 3 -8.95 27.84 -7.05
C LYS A 3 -7.47 27.60 -6.73
N GLU A 4 -7.13 27.49 -5.44
CA GLU A 4 -5.83 26.98 -5.06
C GLU A 4 -5.66 25.61 -5.75
N VAL A 5 -4.82 25.60 -6.76
CA VAL A 5 -4.46 24.39 -7.49
C VAL A 5 -3.59 23.58 -6.54
N GLY A 6 -4.06 22.39 -6.17
CA GLY A 6 -3.25 21.45 -5.42
C GLY A 6 -1.99 21.11 -6.22
N SER A 7 -0.93 20.73 -5.54
CA SER A 7 0.33 20.38 -6.20
C SER A 7 1.17 19.45 -5.32
N PRO A 8 2.13 18.71 -5.87
CA PRO A 8 3.10 17.94 -5.09
C PRO A 8 3.88 18.81 -4.09
N ARG A 9 4.03 20.11 -4.37
CA ARG A 9 4.64 21.07 -3.47
C ARG A 9 3.87 21.19 -2.16
N LEU A 10 2.54 21.32 -2.24
CA LEU A 10 1.67 21.39 -1.06
C LEU A 10 1.76 20.14 -0.21
N LEU A 11 1.91 18.98 -0.85
CA LEU A 11 2.11 17.70 -0.15
C LEU A 11 3.41 17.73 0.66
N PHE A 12 4.55 18.08 0.02
CA PHE A 12 5.87 17.99 0.66
C PHE A 12 6.11 19.09 1.70
N GLU A 13 5.57 20.30 1.51
CA GLU A 13 5.68 21.39 2.48
C GLU A 13 4.93 21.10 3.79
N ASN A 14 3.94 20.22 3.73
CA ASN A 14 3.16 19.81 4.89
C ASN A 14 3.63 18.49 5.54
N LEU A 15 4.80 17.96 5.15
CA LEU A 15 5.40 16.76 5.74
C LEU A 15 6.65 17.11 6.55
N ASP A 16 6.67 16.69 7.80
CA ASP A 16 7.92 16.59 8.55
C ASP A 16 8.57 15.24 8.27
N LEU A 17 9.62 15.26 7.46
CA LEU A 17 10.41 14.09 7.10
C LEU A 17 11.75 14.02 7.88
N THR A 18 11.96 14.87 8.87
CA THR A 18 13.17 14.87 9.71
C THR A 18 13.39 13.51 10.39
N PRO A 19 12.39 12.88 11.02
CA PRO A 19 12.56 11.54 11.61
C PRO A 19 12.80 10.45 10.55
N VAL A 20 12.29 10.63 9.33
CA VAL A 20 12.50 9.71 8.21
C VAL A 20 13.96 9.68 7.76
N HIS A 21 14.65 10.81 7.84
CA HIS A 21 16.09 10.88 7.53
C HIS A 21 16.88 9.83 8.33
N SER A 22 16.68 9.78 9.64
CA SER A 22 17.39 8.81 10.51
C SER A 22 17.10 7.36 10.16
N ILE A 23 15.84 7.06 9.78
CA ILE A 23 15.42 5.71 9.37
C ILE A 23 16.16 5.30 8.09
N LEU A 24 16.13 6.16 7.08
CA LEU A 24 16.74 5.89 5.78
C LEU A 24 18.28 5.89 5.86
N TRP A 25 18.84 6.78 6.68
CA TRP A 25 20.29 6.89 6.87
C TRP A 25 20.91 5.62 7.44
N LYS A 26 20.24 4.97 8.39
CA LYS A 26 20.70 3.67 8.95
C LYS A 26 20.88 2.61 7.88
N GLY A 27 19.99 2.54 6.88
CA GLY A 27 20.10 1.61 5.77
C GLY A 27 21.25 1.96 4.80
N LEU A 28 21.58 3.24 4.66
CA LEU A 28 22.61 3.71 3.74
C LEU A 28 24.00 3.70 4.35
N HIS A 29 24.10 3.96 5.64
CA HIS A 29 25.37 4.07 6.35
C HIS A 29 25.88 2.67 6.70
N ARG A 30 27.01 2.27 6.09
CA ARG A 30 27.79 1.12 6.50
C ARG A 30 28.99 1.61 7.28
N GLU A 31 29.24 1.03 8.44
CA GLU A 31 30.49 1.25 9.16
C GLU A 31 31.65 0.77 8.27
N GLY A 32 32.62 1.64 8.02
CA GLY A 32 33.82 1.34 7.26
C GLY A 32 34.11 2.27 6.09
N ALA A 33 35.20 2.01 5.38
CA ALA A 33 35.64 2.80 4.23
C ALA A 33 34.68 2.59 3.03
N GLY A 34 33.86 3.58 2.75
CA GLY A 34 32.95 3.59 1.61
C GLY A 34 32.82 4.99 1.00
N LYS A 35 32.38 5.08 -0.25
CA LYS A 35 32.08 6.37 -0.87
C LYS A 35 30.99 7.08 -0.05
N PRO A 36 31.18 8.36 0.32
CA PRO A 36 30.17 9.13 1.03
C PRO A 36 28.82 9.11 0.32
N VAL A 37 27.72 9.16 1.08
CA VAL A 37 26.38 9.29 0.54
C VAL A 37 26.28 10.66 -0.16
N ALA A 38 26.01 10.64 -1.46
CA ALA A 38 26.09 11.85 -2.29
C ALA A 38 24.85 12.75 -2.16
N TYR A 39 23.71 12.18 -1.75
CA TYR A 39 22.42 12.86 -1.64
C TYR A 39 21.73 12.49 -0.35
N ASP A 40 20.96 13.43 0.20
CA ASP A 40 20.09 13.17 1.34
C ASP A 40 19.02 12.12 0.96
N PRO A 41 18.88 11.04 1.72
CA PRO A 41 17.92 9.99 1.40
C PRO A 41 16.44 10.44 1.43
N VAL A 42 16.14 11.53 2.12
CA VAL A 42 14.80 12.15 2.08
C VAL A 42 14.51 12.76 0.71
N TRP A 43 15.53 13.31 0.05
CA TRP A 43 15.39 13.83 -1.32
C TRP A 43 15.06 12.70 -2.30
N ASP A 44 15.73 11.58 -2.15
CA ASP A 44 15.49 10.38 -2.94
C ASP A 44 14.08 9.81 -2.71
N LEU A 45 13.62 9.79 -1.46
CA LEU A 45 12.24 9.39 -1.12
C LEU A 45 11.21 10.32 -1.78
N ARG A 46 11.40 11.66 -1.67
CA ARG A 46 10.53 12.64 -2.34
C ARG A 46 10.51 12.44 -3.86
N ALA A 47 11.65 12.15 -4.48
CA ALA A 47 11.73 11.88 -5.90
C ALA A 47 10.97 10.61 -6.30
N LEU A 48 11.05 9.54 -5.51
CA LEU A 48 10.29 8.30 -5.73
C LEU A 48 8.78 8.52 -5.51
N MET A 49 8.39 9.30 -4.49
CA MET A 49 6.99 9.68 -4.29
C MET A 49 6.47 10.52 -5.47
N LEU A 50 7.27 11.50 -5.93
CA LEU A 50 6.94 12.33 -7.09
C LEU A 50 6.78 11.49 -8.37
N ARG A 51 7.62 10.48 -8.56
CA ARG A 51 7.48 9.52 -9.65
C ARG A 51 6.09 8.88 -9.69
N GLN A 52 5.59 8.42 -8.54
CA GLN A 52 4.27 7.79 -8.45
C GLN A 52 3.13 8.81 -8.63
N LEU A 53 3.22 9.97 -7.99
CA LEU A 53 2.23 11.05 -8.12
C LEU A 53 2.06 11.50 -9.57
N LEU A 54 3.16 11.70 -10.28
CA LEU A 54 3.17 12.13 -11.68
C LEU A 54 3.02 10.95 -12.65
N GLN A 55 2.80 9.73 -12.14
CA GLN A 55 2.63 8.50 -12.90
C GLN A 55 3.76 8.25 -13.93
N ILE A 56 5.01 8.61 -13.58
CA ILE A 56 6.19 8.40 -14.42
C ILE A 56 6.56 6.91 -14.37
N PRO A 57 6.53 6.17 -15.50
CA PRO A 57 6.67 4.72 -15.47
C PRO A 57 8.07 4.25 -15.09
N TYR A 58 9.11 4.93 -15.59
CA TYR A 58 10.49 4.49 -15.42
C TYR A 58 11.32 5.49 -14.62
N VAL A 59 12.26 4.99 -13.80
CA VAL A 59 13.22 5.84 -13.06
C VAL A 59 14.07 6.66 -14.03
N LYS A 60 14.44 6.13 -15.20
CA LYS A 60 15.15 6.89 -16.24
C LYS A 60 14.40 8.14 -16.68
N ASP A 61 13.07 8.07 -16.74
CA ASP A 61 12.26 9.22 -17.16
C ASP A 61 12.10 10.24 -16.02
N LEU A 62 12.02 9.76 -14.76
CA LEU A 62 12.14 10.63 -13.59
C LEU A 62 13.46 11.39 -13.61
N VAL A 63 14.59 10.71 -13.80
CA VAL A 63 15.93 11.32 -13.88
C VAL A 63 16.01 12.36 -14.99
N LYS A 64 15.46 12.06 -16.18
CA LYS A 64 15.40 13.04 -17.29
C LYS A 64 14.60 14.28 -16.90
N ARG A 65 13.44 14.11 -16.24
CA ARG A 65 12.64 15.25 -15.77
C ARG A 65 13.38 16.07 -14.72
N LEU A 66 13.95 15.43 -13.70
CA LEU A 66 14.73 16.11 -12.66
C LEU A 66 15.92 16.91 -13.24
N ARG A 67 16.56 16.42 -14.32
CA ARG A 67 17.65 17.16 -14.99
C ARG A 67 17.17 18.39 -15.75
N ARG A 68 15.99 18.31 -16.36
CA ARG A 68 15.43 19.35 -17.22
C ARG A 68 14.64 20.41 -16.46
N ASP A 69 14.03 20.05 -15.35
CA ASP A 69 13.12 20.88 -14.58
C ASP A 69 13.72 21.24 -13.21
N PRO A 70 14.28 22.47 -13.07
CA PRO A 70 14.80 22.95 -11.80
C PRO A 70 13.73 23.00 -10.68
N CYS A 71 12.46 23.28 -11.02
CA CYS A 71 11.39 23.37 -10.04
C CYS A 71 11.11 21.98 -9.44
N LEU A 72 10.98 20.94 -10.27
CA LEU A 72 10.82 19.57 -9.78
C LEU A 72 12.03 19.08 -9.00
N ARG A 73 13.22 19.43 -9.45
CA ARG A 73 14.48 19.12 -8.76
C ARG A 73 14.54 19.76 -7.38
N GLY A 74 14.25 21.06 -7.30
CA GLY A 74 14.18 21.80 -6.04
C GLY A 74 13.08 21.30 -5.09
N LEU A 75 11.93 20.87 -5.63
CA LEU A 75 10.85 20.29 -4.85
C LEU A 75 11.26 19.01 -4.14
N CYS A 76 12.13 18.20 -4.75
CA CYS A 76 12.70 17.04 -4.08
C CYS A 76 13.78 17.40 -3.05
N GLY A 77 14.39 18.57 -3.16
CA GLY A 77 15.49 19.03 -2.32
C GLY A 77 16.86 19.01 -3.01
N TYR A 78 16.94 18.50 -4.25
CA TYR A 78 18.19 18.50 -5.00
C TYR A 78 18.58 19.93 -5.43
N GLY A 79 19.87 20.24 -5.34
CA GLY A 79 20.42 21.48 -5.88
C GLY A 79 20.59 21.42 -7.41
N ASP A 80 21.77 21.76 -7.89
CA ASP A 80 22.04 21.84 -9.33
C ASP A 80 22.15 20.49 -10.05
N ARG A 81 22.35 19.39 -9.31
CA ARG A 81 22.58 18.06 -9.85
C ARG A 81 21.50 17.07 -9.43
N ALA A 82 20.89 16.42 -10.40
CA ALA A 82 20.01 15.27 -10.16
C ALA A 82 20.82 13.97 -10.08
N PRO A 83 20.40 12.98 -9.25
CA PRO A 83 21.02 11.67 -9.22
C PRO A 83 20.84 10.94 -10.56
N CYS A 84 21.69 9.93 -10.79
CA CYS A 84 21.53 9.03 -11.93
C CYS A 84 20.59 7.85 -11.58
N GLU A 85 20.20 7.09 -12.58
CA GLU A 85 19.33 5.92 -12.40
C GLU A 85 19.93 4.85 -11.48
N ALA A 86 21.22 4.58 -11.62
CA ALA A 86 21.95 3.62 -10.80
C ALA A 86 21.96 4.01 -9.31
N HIS A 87 21.94 5.31 -9.00
CA HIS A 87 21.84 5.80 -7.63
C HIS A 87 20.55 5.31 -6.95
N PHE A 88 19.39 5.48 -7.59
CA PHE A 88 18.12 5.00 -7.06
C PHE A 88 18.09 3.49 -6.85
N SER A 89 18.68 2.73 -7.76
CA SER A 89 18.77 1.27 -7.62
C SER A 89 19.65 0.86 -6.45
N GLN A 90 20.81 1.53 -6.27
CA GLN A 90 21.71 1.29 -5.14
C GLN A 90 21.08 1.70 -3.81
N MET A 91 20.44 2.87 -3.76
CA MET A 91 19.75 3.39 -2.58
C MET A 91 18.66 2.42 -2.12
N LYS A 92 17.75 1.99 -3.01
CA LYS A 92 16.69 1.02 -2.67
C LYS A 92 17.27 -0.29 -2.14
N ARG A 93 18.30 -0.84 -2.81
CA ARG A 93 18.93 -2.09 -2.36
C ARG A 93 19.61 -1.97 -0.99
N ARG A 94 20.17 -0.81 -0.65
CA ARG A 94 20.83 -0.58 0.64
C ARG A 94 19.82 -0.40 1.77
N ILE A 95 18.77 0.39 1.53
CA ILE A 95 17.71 0.63 2.51
C ILE A 95 16.88 -0.63 2.70
N GLY A 96 16.59 -1.37 1.62
CA GLY A 96 15.79 -2.60 1.63
C GLY A 96 14.30 -2.37 1.90
N ALA A 97 13.52 -3.41 1.78
CA ALA A 97 12.08 -3.36 2.04
C ALA A 97 11.76 -2.95 3.48
N ASP A 98 12.54 -3.43 4.45
CA ASP A 98 12.34 -3.10 5.87
C ASP A 98 12.53 -1.60 6.16
N GLY A 99 13.54 -0.96 5.56
CA GLY A 99 13.76 0.47 5.75
C GLY A 99 12.59 1.30 5.19
N PHE A 100 12.08 0.96 4.00
CA PHE A 100 10.89 1.61 3.45
C PHE A 100 9.63 1.32 4.28
N ARG A 101 9.49 0.11 4.83
CA ARG A 101 8.42 -0.23 5.78
C ARG A 101 8.47 0.64 7.03
N MET A 102 9.64 0.89 7.59
CA MET A 102 9.78 1.78 8.77
C MET A 102 9.33 3.21 8.46
N VAL A 103 9.63 3.72 7.26
CA VAL A 103 9.14 5.02 6.77
C VAL A 103 7.61 5.01 6.67
N GLU A 104 7.05 3.97 6.09
CA GLU A 104 5.61 3.77 5.98
C GLU A 104 4.93 3.78 7.35
N VAL A 105 5.46 3.01 8.31
CA VAL A 105 4.93 2.95 9.68
C VAL A 105 4.97 4.33 10.36
N TYR A 106 6.06 5.06 10.19
CA TYR A 106 6.17 6.41 10.72
C TYR A 106 5.09 7.34 10.13
N LEU A 107 4.97 7.40 8.80
CA LEU A 107 3.99 8.27 8.15
C LEU A 107 2.55 7.86 8.46
N ARG A 108 2.26 6.56 8.60
CA ARG A 108 0.96 6.07 9.03
C ARG A 108 0.62 6.56 10.44
N ARG A 109 1.55 6.44 11.39
CA ARG A 109 1.36 6.94 12.77
C ARG A 109 1.09 8.44 12.79
N GLU A 110 1.84 9.23 12.03
CA GLU A 110 1.60 10.66 11.90
C GLU A 110 0.23 10.98 11.27
N ALA A 111 -0.16 10.25 10.22
CA ALA A 111 -1.46 10.42 9.59
C ALA A 111 -2.61 10.06 10.55
N LEU A 112 -2.47 9.01 11.33
CA LEU A 112 -3.42 8.65 12.39
C LEU A 112 -3.47 9.75 13.47
N ARG A 113 -2.32 10.25 13.92
CA ARG A 113 -2.23 11.30 14.93
C ARG A 113 -2.96 12.57 14.51
N VAL A 114 -2.74 13.07 13.30
CA VAL A 114 -3.43 14.29 12.82
C VAL A 114 -4.92 14.08 12.59
N ARG A 115 -5.32 12.86 12.22
CA ARG A 115 -6.71 12.47 12.05
C ARG A 115 -7.46 12.39 13.39
N GLN A 116 -6.78 11.99 14.46
CA GLN A 116 -7.31 11.78 15.80
C GLN A 116 -7.37 13.03 16.68
N SER A 117 -6.73 14.11 16.28
CA SER A 117 -6.94 15.42 16.90
C SER A 117 -8.39 15.93 16.76
N GLN A 118 -9.23 15.17 16.08
CA GLN A 118 -10.70 15.30 16.07
C GLN A 118 -11.30 14.44 17.20
N PRO A 119 -12.26 14.94 17.98
CA PRO A 119 -12.65 14.42 19.30
C PRO A 119 -13.30 13.02 19.37
N LEU A 120 -13.31 12.22 18.32
CA LEU A 120 -14.09 10.96 18.22
C LEU A 120 -13.29 9.69 17.95
N ALA A 121 -11.97 9.73 17.95
CA ALA A 121 -11.20 8.52 17.64
C ALA A 121 -10.16 8.23 18.73
N ALA A 122 -10.31 7.10 19.41
CA ALA A 122 -9.25 6.54 20.24
C ALA A 122 -8.04 6.17 19.38
N VAL A 123 -6.85 6.61 19.77
CA VAL A 123 -5.60 6.37 19.02
C VAL A 123 -5.31 4.87 18.98
N GLY A 124 -5.17 4.31 17.77
CA GLY A 124 -4.80 2.91 17.57
C GLY A 124 -5.97 1.93 17.54
N LEU A 125 -7.17 2.30 17.97
CA LEU A 125 -8.34 1.44 17.88
C LEU A 125 -9.00 1.56 16.51
N ILE A 126 -9.04 0.47 15.77
CA ILE A 126 -9.71 0.33 14.48
C ILE A 126 -10.97 -0.51 14.69
N GLN A 127 -12.13 0.13 14.77
CA GLN A 127 -13.40 -0.56 15.01
C GLN A 127 -13.70 -1.60 13.93
N ALA A 128 -13.46 -1.26 12.67
CA ALA A 128 -13.68 -2.18 11.56
C ALA A 128 -12.71 -1.92 10.41
N ALA A 129 -12.23 -3.01 9.82
CA ALA A 129 -11.34 -3.00 8.67
C ALA A 129 -11.82 -3.99 7.59
N ALA A 130 -11.38 -3.79 6.36
CA ALA A 130 -11.58 -4.73 5.25
C ALA A 130 -10.25 -5.19 4.69
N VAL A 131 -10.22 -6.44 4.25
CA VAL A 131 -9.11 -7.03 3.51
C VAL A 131 -9.53 -7.25 2.07
N ASP A 132 -8.66 -6.87 1.14
CA ASP A 132 -8.88 -7.10 -0.28
C ASP A 132 -7.56 -7.27 -1.02
N GLY A 133 -7.54 -8.21 -1.97
CA GLY A 133 -6.38 -8.52 -2.78
C GLY A 133 -6.34 -7.71 -4.07
N THR A 134 -5.13 -7.56 -4.60
CA THR A 134 -4.94 -6.92 -5.90
C THR A 134 -3.72 -7.45 -6.63
N ASP A 135 -3.85 -7.62 -7.95
CA ASP A 135 -2.80 -8.07 -8.85
C ASP A 135 -1.77 -6.96 -9.12
N LEU A 136 -0.48 -7.33 -9.10
CA LEU A 136 0.65 -6.48 -9.45
C LEU A 136 1.46 -7.14 -10.57
N PRO A 137 1.13 -6.89 -11.85
CA PRO A 137 1.84 -7.46 -12.98
C PRO A 137 3.31 -7.04 -13.00
N ALA A 138 4.21 -8.02 -13.20
CA ALA A 138 5.64 -7.76 -13.34
C ALA A 138 5.98 -7.29 -14.76
N TRP A 139 7.00 -6.45 -14.86
CA TRP A 139 7.59 -6.04 -16.12
C TRP A 139 8.61 -7.08 -16.63
N SER A 140 8.11 -8.27 -16.98
CA SER A 140 8.91 -9.39 -17.46
C SER A 140 8.10 -10.24 -18.42
N SER A 141 8.75 -10.83 -19.41
CA SER A 141 8.19 -11.94 -20.19
C SER A 141 8.28 -13.25 -19.39
N ARG A 142 7.48 -14.25 -19.77
CA ARG A 142 7.62 -15.59 -19.20
C ARG A 142 8.92 -16.22 -19.64
N ASP A 143 9.56 -16.98 -18.75
CA ASP A 143 10.73 -17.77 -19.07
C ASP A 143 10.34 -18.90 -20.04
N PRO A 144 11.01 -19.04 -21.22
CA PRO A 144 10.70 -20.07 -22.17
C PRO A 144 10.99 -21.50 -21.65
N HIS A 145 11.87 -21.65 -20.67
CA HIS A 145 12.22 -22.94 -20.04
C HIS A 145 11.34 -23.27 -18.83
N ASP A 146 10.74 -22.27 -18.17
CA ASP A 146 9.74 -22.45 -17.11
C ASP A 146 8.69 -21.34 -17.20
N THR A 147 7.65 -21.57 -17.97
CA THR A 147 6.58 -20.58 -18.24
C THR A 147 5.82 -20.12 -16.99
N ARG A 148 6.09 -20.71 -15.82
CA ARG A 148 5.50 -20.30 -14.52
C ARG A 148 6.26 -19.16 -13.85
N LYS A 149 7.45 -18.78 -14.37
CA LYS A 149 8.27 -17.67 -13.83
C LYS A 149 8.54 -16.60 -14.90
N GLY A 150 9.05 -15.45 -14.41
CA GLY A 150 9.56 -14.40 -15.29
C GLY A 150 10.99 -14.65 -15.73
N LEU A 151 11.29 -14.37 -17.00
CA LEU A 151 12.64 -14.45 -17.56
C LEU A 151 13.57 -13.40 -16.94
N GLY A 152 13.12 -12.15 -16.89
CA GLY A 152 13.89 -11.04 -16.30
C GLY A 152 13.63 -10.85 -14.78
N ASP A 153 12.61 -11.53 -14.25
CA ASP A 153 12.21 -11.48 -12.84
C ASP A 153 11.88 -12.89 -12.34
N PRO A 154 12.89 -13.65 -11.88
CA PRO A 154 12.71 -15.05 -11.48
C PRO A 154 11.81 -15.26 -10.25
N GLU A 155 11.55 -14.23 -9.47
CA GLU A 155 10.64 -14.29 -8.31
C GLU A 155 9.18 -14.08 -8.73
N ALA A 156 8.92 -13.40 -9.85
CA ALA A 156 7.58 -13.25 -10.37
C ALA A 156 7.02 -14.62 -10.80
N ARG A 157 5.76 -14.88 -10.46
CA ARG A 157 5.06 -16.13 -10.76
C ARG A 157 3.79 -15.87 -11.55
N VAL A 158 3.36 -16.91 -12.26
CA VAL A 158 2.07 -16.88 -12.95
C VAL A 158 0.97 -17.16 -11.94
N GLY A 159 0.07 -16.19 -11.80
CA GLY A 159 -1.14 -16.28 -11.00
C GLY A 159 -2.39 -16.03 -11.83
N ARG A 160 -3.55 -16.12 -11.20
CA ARG A 160 -4.85 -15.90 -11.84
C ARG A 160 -5.63 -14.82 -11.08
N SER A 161 -6.12 -13.84 -11.83
CA SER A 161 -7.07 -12.83 -11.35
C SER A 161 -8.40 -12.97 -12.09
N ASP A 162 -9.38 -12.15 -11.76
CA ASP A 162 -10.65 -12.07 -12.48
C ASP A 162 -10.47 -11.70 -13.95
N LYS A 163 -9.37 -11.03 -14.30
CA LYS A 163 -8.99 -10.65 -15.67
C LYS A 163 -8.26 -11.74 -16.45
N GLY A 164 -7.96 -12.88 -15.80
CA GLY A 164 -7.24 -14.00 -16.41
C GLY A 164 -5.86 -14.25 -15.78
N TRP A 165 -5.01 -14.96 -16.52
CA TRP A 165 -3.67 -15.31 -16.09
C TRP A 165 -2.69 -14.15 -16.27
N TYR A 166 -1.90 -13.85 -15.27
CA TYR A 166 -0.85 -12.83 -15.31
C TYR A 166 0.44 -13.34 -14.68
N LEU A 167 1.56 -12.73 -15.06
CA LEU A 167 2.86 -12.95 -14.46
C LEU A 167 3.16 -11.79 -13.52
N GLY A 168 3.50 -12.06 -12.26
CA GLY A 168 3.84 -10.99 -11.33
C GLY A 168 3.71 -11.38 -9.87
N TYR A 169 3.21 -10.43 -9.11
CA TYR A 169 2.97 -10.46 -7.67
C TYR A 169 1.51 -10.15 -7.37
N GLN A 170 1.12 -10.39 -6.17
CA GLN A 170 -0.15 -9.93 -5.62
C GLN A 170 0.12 -9.17 -4.32
N SER A 171 -0.74 -8.23 -3.99
CA SER A 171 -0.73 -7.53 -2.72
C SER A 171 -2.06 -7.74 -2.01
N LEU A 172 -2.02 -7.96 -0.71
CA LEU A 172 -3.19 -7.96 0.15
C LEU A 172 -3.16 -6.68 0.98
N PHE A 173 -4.22 -5.89 0.92
CA PHE A 173 -4.35 -4.61 1.61
C PHE A 173 -5.35 -4.70 2.75
N LEU A 174 -5.04 -4.03 3.86
CA LEU A 174 -5.97 -3.79 4.96
C LEU A 174 -6.33 -2.32 4.98
N VAL A 175 -7.62 -2.02 5.07
CA VAL A 175 -8.19 -0.66 5.03
C VAL A 175 -9.26 -0.49 6.10
N ASP A 176 -9.33 0.66 6.76
CA ASP A 176 -10.38 0.93 7.72
C ASP A 176 -11.71 1.35 7.07
N ILE A 177 -12.75 1.48 7.90
CA ILE A 177 -14.12 1.84 7.49
C ILE A 177 -14.23 3.25 6.85
N GLU A 178 -13.20 4.09 6.98
CA GLU A 178 -13.14 5.40 6.32
C GLU A 178 -12.31 5.38 5.03
N GLY A 179 -11.70 4.24 4.68
CA GLY A 179 -10.84 4.09 3.50
C GLY A 179 -9.38 4.47 3.74
N PHE A 180 -8.94 4.53 5.02
CA PHE A 180 -7.56 4.74 5.40
C PHE A 180 -6.77 3.43 5.31
N PRO A 181 -5.65 3.35 4.57
CA PRO A 181 -4.85 2.15 4.48
C PRO A 181 -4.14 1.88 5.81
N LEU A 182 -4.25 0.63 6.29
CA LEU A 182 -3.66 0.20 7.57
C LEU A 182 -2.37 -0.59 7.35
N GLY A 183 -2.25 -1.31 6.24
CA GLY A 183 -1.07 -2.09 5.90
C GLY A 183 -1.24 -2.91 4.65
N HIS A 184 -0.14 -3.54 4.24
CA HIS A 184 -0.08 -4.38 3.05
C HIS A 184 0.95 -5.50 3.21
N VAL A 185 0.79 -6.55 2.42
CA VAL A 185 1.76 -7.63 2.25
C VAL A 185 1.76 -8.07 0.80
N GLU A 186 2.93 -8.37 0.27
CA GLU A 186 3.14 -8.85 -1.10
C GLU A 186 3.61 -10.30 -1.12
N ALA A 187 3.22 -10.99 -2.19
CA ALA A 187 3.71 -12.33 -2.49
C ALA A 187 3.76 -12.56 -4.01
N PRO A 188 4.50 -13.57 -4.47
CA PRO A 188 4.39 -14.04 -5.84
C PRO A 188 2.95 -14.43 -6.19
N ALA A 189 2.51 -14.15 -7.43
CA ALA A 189 1.10 -14.28 -7.82
C ALA A 189 0.50 -15.69 -7.73
N ASN A 190 1.33 -16.73 -7.59
CA ASN A 190 0.90 -18.12 -7.40
C ASN A 190 0.64 -18.49 -5.92
N VAL A 191 0.95 -17.62 -4.98
CA VAL A 191 0.66 -17.85 -3.56
C VAL A 191 -0.84 -17.72 -3.33
N ASN A 192 -1.42 -18.61 -2.53
CA ASN A 192 -2.82 -18.48 -2.18
C ASN A 192 -3.02 -17.27 -1.25
N GLU A 193 -3.91 -16.37 -1.61
CA GLU A 193 -4.18 -15.12 -0.89
C GLU A 193 -4.54 -15.34 0.60
N LYS A 194 -5.21 -16.45 0.93
CA LYS A 194 -5.52 -16.83 2.32
C LYS A 194 -4.29 -16.94 3.22
N LYS A 195 -3.13 -17.32 2.64
CA LYS A 195 -1.86 -17.41 3.36
C LYS A 195 -1.25 -16.05 3.68
N LEU A 196 -1.75 -14.97 3.07
CA LEU A 196 -1.26 -13.61 3.28
C LEU A 196 -2.00 -12.89 4.40
N LEU A 197 -3.17 -13.37 4.80
CA LEU A 197 -4.00 -12.70 5.80
C LEU A 197 -3.30 -12.68 7.17
N GLU A 198 -2.83 -13.82 7.64
CA GLU A 198 -2.15 -13.92 8.93
C GLU A 198 -0.88 -13.04 8.99
N PRO A 199 0.06 -13.11 8.04
CA PRO A 199 1.20 -12.19 8.00
C PRO A 199 0.81 -10.70 7.94
N LEU A 200 -0.28 -10.35 7.25
CA LEU A 200 -0.79 -9.00 7.21
C LEU A 200 -1.31 -8.54 8.58
N LEU A 201 -2.10 -9.36 9.24
CA LEU A 201 -2.62 -9.07 10.58
C LEU A 201 -1.48 -8.98 11.61
N ASP A 202 -0.54 -9.91 11.60
CA ASP A 202 0.62 -9.89 12.50
C ASP A 202 1.45 -8.62 12.32
N LYS A 203 1.69 -8.23 11.06
CA LYS A 203 2.40 -6.99 10.74
C LYS A 203 1.69 -5.78 11.33
N VAL A 204 0.38 -5.66 11.13
CA VAL A 204 -0.40 -4.49 11.53
C VAL A 204 -0.60 -4.44 13.05
N LEU A 205 -0.93 -5.57 13.68
CA LEU A 205 -1.09 -5.67 15.14
C LEU A 205 0.24 -5.44 15.87
N GLY A 206 1.35 -5.97 15.35
CA GLY A 206 2.69 -5.75 15.87
C GLY A 206 3.16 -4.28 15.85
N GLU A 207 2.44 -3.42 15.13
CA GLU A 207 2.70 -1.99 15.03
C GLU A 207 1.78 -1.13 15.95
N ASN A 208 1.21 -1.76 17.00
CA ASN A 208 0.33 -1.17 18.01
C ASN A 208 -0.99 -0.65 17.45
N LEU A 209 -1.57 -1.35 16.49
CA LEU A 209 -2.95 -1.15 16.06
C LEU A 209 -3.83 -2.25 16.64
N GLU A 210 -4.97 -1.88 17.17
CA GLU A 210 -6.00 -2.81 17.65
C GLU A 210 -7.15 -2.84 16.66
N ILE A 211 -7.60 -4.03 16.25
CA ILE A 211 -8.67 -4.19 15.26
C ILE A 211 -9.76 -5.05 15.89
N GLU A 212 -10.99 -4.52 15.96
CA GLU A 212 -12.11 -5.25 16.54
C GLU A 212 -12.80 -6.18 15.54
N LEU A 213 -12.94 -5.74 14.29
CA LEU A 213 -13.65 -6.47 13.25
C LEU A 213 -12.95 -6.38 11.90
N VAL A 214 -12.84 -7.50 11.20
CA VAL A 214 -12.34 -7.55 9.81
C VAL A 214 -13.40 -8.17 8.89
N ALA A 215 -13.67 -7.47 7.80
CA ALA A 215 -14.45 -8.01 6.68
C ALA A 215 -13.52 -8.45 5.56
N ALA A 216 -13.81 -9.61 4.97
CA ALA A 216 -13.12 -10.10 3.78
C ALA A 216 -14.11 -10.73 2.81
N ASP A 217 -13.69 -10.94 1.56
CA ASP A 217 -14.55 -11.59 0.59
C ASP A 217 -14.63 -13.12 0.81
N SER A 218 -15.52 -13.78 0.08
CA SER A 218 -15.70 -15.23 0.18
C SER A 218 -14.49 -16.06 -0.25
N GLN A 219 -13.51 -15.45 -0.93
CA GLN A 219 -12.27 -16.15 -1.29
C GLN A 219 -11.38 -16.40 -0.08
N GLN A 220 -11.54 -15.61 0.99
CA GLN A 220 -10.83 -15.78 2.25
C GLN A 220 -11.43 -16.87 3.16
N GLU A 221 -12.61 -17.42 2.81
CA GLU A 221 -13.23 -18.49 3.60
C GLU A 221 -12.33 -19.72 3.68
N SER A 222 -11.85 -20.03 4.89
CA SER A 222 -11.16 -21.29 5.21
C SER A 222 -11.04 -21.49 6.74
N PRO A 223 -10.95 -22.76 7.22
CA PRO A 223 -10.74 -23.02 8.64
C PRO A 223 -9.50 -22.32 9.22
N THR A 224 -8.40 -22.29 8.47
CA THR A 224 -7.14 -21.62 8.89
C THR A 224 -7.31 -20.12 9.06
N VAL A 225 -8.07 -19.47 8.18
CA VAL A 225 -8.39 -18.03 8.29
C VAL A 225 -9.25 -17.75 9.51
N PHE A 226 -10.28 -18.58 9.75
CA PHE A 226 -11.13 -18.44 10.94
C PHE A 226 -10.33 -18.64 12.22
N GLN A 227 -9.49 -19.65 12.29
CA GLN A 227 -8.62 -19.91 13.42
C GLN A 227 -7.68 -18.69 13.69
N SER A 228 -7.08 -18.12 12.65
CA SER A 228 -6.22 -16.93 12.80
C SER A 228 -6.98 -15.73 13.40
N PHE A 229 -8.25 -15.53 13.06
CA PHE A 229 -9.07 -14.48 13.66
C PHE A 229 -9.40 -14.76 15.13
N GLU A 230 -9.72 -16.03 15.46
CA GLU A 230 -10.02 -16.46 16.83
C GLU A 230 -8.80 -16.29 17.74
N GLU A 231 -7.62 -16.74 17.31
CA GLU A 231 -6.36 -16.61 18.05
C GLU A 231 -6.02 -15.13 18.32
N LYS A 232 -6.29 -14.24 17.36
CA LYS A 232 -6.07 -12.80 17.49
C LYS A 232 -7.22 -12.07 18.16
N LYS A 233 -8.31 -12.76 18.54
CA LYS A 233 -9.53 -12.20 19.15
C LYS A 233 -10.19 -11.11 18.28
N ILE A 234 -10.11 -11.26 16.98
CA ILE A 234 -10.70 -10.34 15.99
C ILE A 234 -12.02 -10.94 15.51
N LYS A 235 -13.10 -10.17 15.60
CA LYS A 235 -14.37 -10.54 14.96
C LYS A 235 -14.23 -10.49 13.44
N HIS A 236 -14.87 -11.39 12.74
CA HIS A 236 -14.76 -11.43 11.28
C HIS A 236 -16.12 -11.55 10.60
N VAL A 237 -16.21 -11.02 9.39
CA VAL A 237 -17.38 -11.15 8.51
C VAL A 237 -16.89 -11.57 7.12
N ILE A 238 -17.03 -12.87 6.83
CA ILE A 238 -16.57 -13.47 5.58
C ILE A 238 -17.75 -14.27 4.98
N PRO A 239 -18.23 -13.92 3.76
CA PRO A 239 -19.28 -14.65 3.08
C PRO A 239 -18.87 -16.09 2.74
N TYR A 240 -19.81 -17.03 2.82
CA TYR A 240 -19.57 -18.39 2.34
C TYR A 240 -19.33 -18.43 0.83
N ARG A 241 -18.33 -19.19 0.42
CA ARG A 241 -18.02 -19.41 -0.97
C ARG A 241 -18.98 -20.41 -1.60
N ARG A 242 -19.84 -19.95 -2.52
CA ARG A 242 -20.64 -20.85 -3.36
C ARG A 242 -19.73 -21.58 -4.35
N LEU A 243 -19.55 -22.88 -4.17
CA LEU A 243 -18.84 -23.71 -5.14
C LEU A 243 -19.86 -24.24 -6.17
N LYS A 244 -19.59 -23.99 -7.46
CA LYS A 244 -20.41 -24.51 -8.58
C LYS A 244 -20.48 -26.04 -8.47
N GLY A 245 -21.70 -26.62 -8.41
CA GLY A 245 -21.92 -28.07 -8.34
C GLY A 245 -21.90 -28.69 -6.93
N ARG A 246 -21.78 -27.92 -5.86
CA ARG A 246 -22.10 -28.38 -4.50
C ARG A 246 -23.42 -27.80 -4.05
N GLU A 247 -24.36 -28.66 -3.70
CA GLU A 247 -25.49 -28.22 -2.89
C GLU A 247 -24.95 -27.70 -1.56
N ASN A 248 -25.27 -26.45 -1.22
CA ASN A 248 -24.97 -25.93 0.10
C ASN A 248 -25.77 -26.82 1.09
N PRO A 249 -25.15 -27.27 2.20
CA PRO A 249 -25.92 -27.92 3.25
C PRO A 249 -27.12 -27.05 3.60
N PRO A 250 -28.34 -27.62 3.77
CA PRO A 250 -29.55 -26.84 4.05
C PRO A 250 -29.43 -25.92 5.27
N ASP A 251 -28.50 -26.21 6.18
CA ASP A 251 -28.24 -25.45 7.41
C ASP A 251 -27.14 -24.39 7.26
N VAL A 252 -26.49 -24.31 6.12
CA VAL A 252 -25.42 -23.31 5.85
C VAL A 252 -25.97 -22.20 5.01
N LEU A 253 -26.64 -21.28 5.66
CA LEU A 253 -26.96 -19.98 5.07
C LEU A 253 -25.67 -19.30 4.58
N THR A 254 -25.67 -18.80 3.37
CA THR A 254 -24.57 -17.94 2.92
C THR A 254 -24.51 -16.72 3.84
N ILE A 255 -23.33 -16.11 4.07
CA ILE A 255 -23.30 -14.88 4.89
C ILE A 255 -24.14 -13.78 4.25
N LYS A 256 -24.36 -13.81 2.94
CA LYS A 256 -25.36 -12.97 2.33
C LYS A 256 -26.75 -13.27 2.93
N ASP A 257 -27.08 -14.51 3.06
CA ASP A 257 -28.35 -14.95 3.66
C ASP A 257 -28.35 -14.75 5.19
N ARG A 258 -27.22 -14.98 5.89
CA ARG A 258 -27.06 -14.68 7.31
C ARG A 258 -27.06 -13.19 7.62
N ILE A 259 -26.36 -12.38 6.82
CA ILE A 259 -26.41 -10.91 6.93
C ILE A 259 -27.78 -10.40 6.51
N ASP A 260 -28.40 -10.99 5.50
CA ASP A 260 -29.70 -10.56 4.98
C ASP A 260 -30.87 -11.10 5.80
N VAL A 261 -30.76 -12.25 6.46
CA VAL A 261 -31.87 -12.93 7.20
C VAL A 261 -31.67 -12.90 8.71
N GLU A 262 -30.47 -13.15 9.25
CA GLU A 262 -30.21 -13.33 10.67
C GLU A 262 -29.29 -12.26 11.29
N GLY A 263 -28.53 -11.54 10.47
CA GLY A 263 -27.59 -10.52 10.97
C GLY A 263 -28.26 -9.20 11.30
N PRO A 264 -27.80 -8.51 12.35
CA PRO A 264 -28.25 -7.15 12.62
C PRO A 264 -28.00 -6.25 11.41
N GLU A 265 -28.93 -5.37 11.09
CA GLU A 265 -28.86 -4.47 9.95
C GLU A 265 -27.55 -3.65 9.94
N TYR A 266 -27.03 -3.33 11.11
CA TYR A 266 -25.76 -2.60 11.24
C TYR A 266 -24.56 -3.38 10.69
N LEU A 267 -24.51 -4.71 10.85
CA LEU A 267 -23.44 -5.53 10.27
C LEU A 267 -23.49 -5.55 8.74
N ARG A 268 -24.68 -5.59 8.16
CA ARG A 268 -24.87 -5.48 6.71
C ARG A 268 -24.36 -4.14 6.18
N CYS A 269 -24.70 -3.07 6.87
CA CYS A 269 -24.23 -1.72 6.52
C CYS A 269 -22.70 -1.60 6.63
N ILE A 270 -22.13 -2.12 7.72
CA ILE A 270 -20.67 -2.14 7.94
C ILE A 270 -19.98 -2.94 6.84
N TYR A 271 -20.44 -4.17 6.54
CA TYR A 271 -19.86 -5.00 5.50
C TYR A 271 -19.87 -4.34 4.12
N LYS A 272 -21.04 -3.81 3.70
CA LYS A 272 -21.16 -3.09 2.43
C LYS A 272 -20.22 -1.88 2.36
N ARG A 273 -20.13 -1.12 3.45
CA ARG A 273 -19.22 0.03 3.53
C ARG A 273 -17.77 -0.38 3.48
N LEU A 274 -17.36 -1.40 4.22
CA LEU A 274 -15.99 -1.93 4.23
C LEU A 274 -15.57 -2.43 2.86
N LYS A 275 -16.44 -3.19 2.17
CA LYS A 275 -16.18 -3.64 0.80
C LYS A 275 -16.01 -2.46 -0.16
N ALA A 276 -16.88 -1.46 -0.09
CA ALA A 276 -16.75 -0.26 -0.90
C ALA A 276 -15.44 0.51 -0.62
N MET A 277 -14.95 0.51 0.64
CA MET A 277 -13.69 1.17 0.99
C MET A 277 -12.48 0.42 0.44
N SER A 278 -12.46 -0.92 0.49
CA SER A 278 -11.37 -1.71 -0.09
C SER A 278 -11.32 -1.57 -1.62
N GLU A 279 -12.46 -1.65 -2.30
CA GLU A 279 -12.55 -1.40 -3.74
C GLU A 279 -12.09 0.03 -4.12
N SER A 280 -12.49 1.03 -3.31
CA SER A 280 -12.05 2.42 -3.48
C SER A 280 -10.55 2.59 -3.29
N LEU A 281 -9.93 1.91 -2.30
CA LEU A 281 -8.48 1.91 -2.11
C LEU A 281 -7.79 1.32 -3.34
N ASN A 282 -8.19 0.12 -3.77
CA ASN A 282 -7.66 -0.55 -4.96
C ASN A 282 -7.81 0.33 -6.22
N GLY A 283 -8.95 0.98 -6.40
CA GLY A 283 -9.16 1.93 -7.49
C GLY A 283 -8.18 3.10 -7.44
N ARG A 284 -7.99 3.72 -6.28
CA ARG A 284 -7.08 4.87 -6.10
C ARG A 284 -5.62 4.51 -6.39
N VAL A 285 -5.12 3.41 -5.84
CA VAL A 285 -3.72 3.01 -6.05
C VAL A 285 -3.45 2.65 -7.51
N LYS A 286 -4.37 1.96 -8.18
CA LYS A 286 -4.24 1.57 -9.60
C LYS A 286 -4.34 2.76 -10.56
N THR A 287 -5.28 3.67 -10.34
CA THR A 287 -5.57 4.75 -11.30
C THR A 287 -4.78 6.03 -11.05
N ARG A 288 -4.37 6.31 -9.80
CA ARG A 288 -3.75 7.59 -9.42
C ARG A 288 -2.30 7.49 -9.00
N LEU A 289 -1.83 6.33 -8.56
CA LEU A 289 -0.49 6.16 -8.00
C LEU A 289 0.38 5.17 -8.78
N ALA A 290 0.05 4.92 -10.03
CA ALA A 290 0.83 4.08 -10.94
C ALA A 290 1.14 2.66 -10.38
N TYR A 291 0.28 2.12 -9.52
CA TYR A 291 0.46 0.79 -8.92
C TYR A 291 0.75 -0.27 -10.00
N SER A 292 -0.07 -0.35 -11.04
CA SER A 292 0.08 -1.32 -12.14
C SER A 292 1.27 -1.03 -13.06
N ARG A 293 2.02 0.05 -12.83
CA ARG A 293 3.24 0.39 -13.58
C ARG A 293 4.51 -0.02 -12.82
N PHE A 294 4.47 -1.20 -12.24
CA PHE A 294 5.62 -1.79 -11.56
C PHE A 294 6.68 -2.20 -12.59
N THR A 295 7.80 -1.50 -12.62
CA THR A 295 8.89 -1.71 -13.58
C THR A 295 10.18 -2.20 -12.94
N TRP A 296 10.15 -2.51 -11.66
CA TRP A 296 11.27 -3.10 -10.92
C TRP A 296 11.13 -4.61 -10.89
N GLN A 297 12.16 -5.32 -10.45
CA GLN A 297 12.21 -6.78 -10.37
C GLN A 297 12.41 -7.22 -8.92
N GLY A 298 11.83 -8.35 -8.56
CA GLY A 298 11.96 -8.96 -7.24
C GLY A 298 10.88 -8.54 -6.25
N LEU A 299 10.61 -9.43 -5.30
CA LEU A 299 9.56 -9.25 -4.29
C LEU A 299 9.84 -8.05 -3.36
N ASP A 300 11.10 -7.87 -2.94
CA ASP A 300 11.50 -6.72 -2.14
C ASP A 300 11.17 -5.39 -2.83
N ASN A 301 11.44 -5.32 -4.14
CA ASN A 301 11.10 -4.13 -4.90
C ASN A 301 9.59 -3.96 -5.11
N ALA A 302 8.82 -5.04 -5.14
CA ALA A 302 7.36 -4.97 -5.14
C ALA A 302 6.85 -4.38 -3.82
N SER A 303 7.38 -4.84 -2.68
CA SER A 303 7.06 -4.30 -1.36
C SER A 303 7.48 -2.83 -1.20
N ILE A 304 8.66 -2.44 -1.68
CA ILE A 304 9.09 -1.03 -1.71
C ILE A 304 8.15 -0.18 -2.56
N HIS A 305 7.72 -0.68 -3.71
CA HIS A 305 6.80 0.04 -4.60
C HIS A 305 5.47 0.33 -3.90
N VAL A 306 4.89 -0.66 -3.23
CA VAL A 306 3.63 -0.52 -2.49
C VAL A 306 3.83 0.39 -1.26
N ALA A 307 4.92 0.24 -0.51
CA ALA A 307 5.22 1.10 0.63
C ALA A 307 5.31 2.58 0.23
N ILE A 308 5.96 2.92 -0.91
CA ILE A 308 5.99 4.30 -1.42
C ILE A 308 4.59 4.81 -1.75
N ILE A 309 3.74 3.98 -2.35
CA ILE A 309 2.35 4.34 -2.64
C ILE A 309 1.58 4.64 -1.35
N PHE A 310 1.73 3.82 -0.32
CA PHE A 310 1.09 4.04 0.97
C PHE A 310 1.66 5.28 1.67
N CYS A 311 2.96 5.54 1.59
CA CYS A 311 3.57 6.78 2.07
C CYS A 311 2.91 8.03 1.45
N ILE A 312 2.60 8.00 0.14
CA ILE A 312 1.90 9.11 -0.52
C ILE A 312 0.47 9.27 0.02
N MET A 313 -0.23 8.17 0.26
CA MET A 313 -1.58 8.24 0.80
C MET A 313 -1.60 8.81 2.21
N TYR A 314 -0.66 8.43 3.08
CA TYR A 314 -0.51 9.02 4.41
C TYR A 314 -0.10 10.49 4.34
N ALA A 315 0.81 10.81 3.44
CA ALA A 315 1.21 12.19 3.17
C ALA A 315 0.02 13.07 2.75
N ALA A 316 -0.87 12.56 1.89
CA ALA A 316 -2.07 13.26 1.48
C ALA A 316 -3.04 13.49 2.65
N VAL A 317 -3.19 12.50 3.54
CA VAL A 317 -3.97 12.66 4.79
C VAL A 317 -3.36 13.77 5.66
N ILE A 318 -2.06 13.70 5.94
CA ILE A 318 -1.36 14.68 6.78
C ILE A 318 -1.52 16.08 6.19
N ALA A 319 -1.23 16.25 4.90
CA ALA A 319 -1.34 17.53 4.23
C ALA A 319 -2.78 18.08 4.26
N ALA A 320 -3.78 17.25 3.97
CA ALA A 320 -5.18 17.68 3.98
C ALA A 320 -5.64 18.22 5.33
N TYR A 321 -5.22 17.57 6.43
CA TYR A 321 -5.53 18.05 7.79
C TYR A 321 -4.75 19.31 8.14
N ARG A 322 -3.46 19.39 7.80
CA ARG A 322 -2.61 20.56 8.10
C ARG A 322 -3.05 21.83 7.36
N ILE A 323 -3.58 21.70 6.15
CA ILE A 323 -4.15 22.83 5.40
C ILE A 323 -5.61 23.15 5.76
N GLY A 324 -6.18 22.47 6.77
CA GLY A 324 -7.57 22.67 7.20
C GLY A 324 -8.63 22.14 6.22
N ARG A 325 -8.27 21.22 5.33
CA ARG A 325 -9.18 20.64 4.32
C ARG A 325 -9.30 19.12 4.43
N PRO A 326 -9.79 18.57 5.56
CA PRO A 326 -9.81 17.12 5.81
C PRO A 326 -10.65 16.33 4.78
N LYS A 327 -11.58 16.96 4.08
CA LYS A 327 -12.35 16.35 2.99
C LYS A 327 -11.47 15.92 1.80
N LEU A 328 -10.27 16.48 1.66
CA LEU A 328 -9.32 16.17 0.59
C LEU A 328 -8.36 15.02 0.95
N LYS A 329 -8.47 14.44 2.14
CA LYS A 329 -7.54 13.42 2.68
C LYS A 329 -7.25 12.23 1.76
N TYR A 330 -8.17 11.93 0.83
CA TYR A 330 -8.00 10.85 -0.16
C TYR A 330 -8.01 11.35 -1.61
N SER A 331 -7.97 12.65 -1.82
CA SER A 331 -7.96 13.25 -3.16
C SER A 331 -6.53 13.33 -3.70
N ILE A 332 -5.97 12.18 -4.11
CA ILE A 332 -4.60 12.15 -4.67
C ILE A 332 -4.45 13.10 -5.85
N ALA A 333 -5.47 13.23 -6.70
CA ALA A 333 -5.45 14.16 -7.84
C ALA A 333 -5.32 15.64 -7.44
N TYR A 334 -5.64 16.00 -6.20
CA TYR A 334 -5.43 17.35 -5.69
C TYR A 334 -3.95 17.62 -5.39
N PHE A 335 -3.19 16.60 -5.03
CA PHE A 335 -1.78 16.68 -4.68
C PHE A 335 -0.83 16.23 -5.82
N ALA A 336 -1.36 15.83 -6.97
CA ALA A 336 -0.58 15.34 -8.12
C ALA A 336 -0.18 16.44 -9.10
#